data_46f0f887eb8c6e568687469b145ab611
#
_entry.id   46f0f887eb8c6e568687469b145ab611
#
_cell.length_a   1.000
_cell.length_b   1.000
_cell.length_c   1.000
_cell.angle_alpha   90.00
_cell.angle_beta   90.00
_cell.angle_gamma   90.00
#
_symmetry.space_group_name_H-M   'P 1'
#
loop_
_entity.id
_entity.type
_entity.pdbx_description
1 polymer ?
#
loop_
_entity_poly.entity_id
_entity_poly.type
_entity_poly.pdbx_seq_one_letter_code
_entity_poly.pdbx_strand_id
1 'polypeptide(L)'
;MRASSRRRDEDGAVAFMTVILSVVLFGAAAIAIDISMLAMERQKLHDAVDAAAHAGAYTMPGDGATAMKAARDMALANDPDLTYDFTEQNPQIRLWCLVASTGAGTSVRTDQIPSTCNPGPAPYTTSRYPDLRCNTKICKIPCAPSLTTICNTVEVVAEKDVDFGFANIFGRSEGSTGSVASAACKGSCGQEAPNPLDVVFMADRTVSMSDTNRNTMMDAIKSTLLTMDPTMHYVALGTISKSVSTGACPTAPGPPPTRGGRAGQAEGMKNGLWVPTDFSRTYVTGTGSGKRTSSTDPVVRGLDCAKGEPANPSKGASNGAYGTHLASAMKGAARKLLYSSENNLSSLPARPGAVRKVIVFETDGRPFEVFNGGVTDLGDPDDVAAGFQVDNTANGQRGCQNLVEVAAKAKAAEILVITIGFGEATSANCTDGSTSNMWTRDALAAAASPSDSGAASAASACDSTTSRAAENADGDYYFCAAQGSELANIFKTAVAQVSTGVRLVKLPQ
;
A
#
# COMPACT_ATOMS: atom_id res chain seq x y z
N MET A 1 -26.74 43.19 79.77
CA MET A 1 -26.69 41.81 79.26
C MET A 1 -27.76 41.55 78.21
N ARG A 2 -27.50 41.81 76.99
CA ARG A 2 -28.33 41.42 75.79
C ARG A 2 -27.47 41.50 74.52
N ALA A 3 -26.55 40.52 74.36
CA ALA A 3 -25.71 40.43 73.18
C ALA A 3 -25.44 38.97 72.71
N SER A 4 -26.19 37.96 73.19
CA SER A 4 -25.89 36.56 72.89
C SER A 4 -26.92 35.81 72.04
N SER A 5 -28.05 36.43 71.66
CA SER A 5 -29.11 35.75 70.89
C SER A 5 -28.95 35.89 69.36
N ARG A 6 -28.32 36.95 68.85
CA ARG A 6 -28.18 37.15 67.39
C ARG A 6 -27.18 36.20 66.73
N ARG A 7 -26.11 35.78 67.41
CA ARG A 7 -25.13 34.88 66.82
C ARG A 7 -25.66 33.45 66.55
N ARG A 8 -26.60 32.96 67.36
CA ARG A 8 -27.19 31.62 67.20
C ARG A 8 -28.11 31.53 65.96
N ASP A 9 -28.80 32.60 65.61
CA ASP A 9 -29.68 32.62 64.43
C ASP A 9 -28.86 32.69 63.09
N GLU A 10 -27.73 33.37 63.10
CA GLU A 10 -26.82 33.46 61.96
C GLU A 10 -26.09 32.14 61.68
N ASP A 11 -25.66 31.39 62.75
CA ASP A 11 -25.02 30.06 62.63
C ASP A 11 -25.99 29.05 62.02
N GLY A 12 -27.27 29.09 62.33
CA GLY A 12 -28.32 28.25 61.76
C GLY A 12 -28.57 28.52 60.27
N ALA A 13 -28.57 29.83 59.89
CA ALA A 13 -28.74 30.21 58.50
C ALA A 13 -27.55 29.80 57.61
N VAL A 14 -26.32 29.93 58.13
CA VAL A 14 -25.10 29.48 57.42
C VAL A 14 -25.09 27.96 57.25
N ALA A 15 -25.46 27.18 58.31
CA ALA A 15 -25.55 25.75 58.21
C ALA A 15 -26.56 25.28 57.14
N PHE A 16 -27.73 25.92 57.09
CA PHE A 16 -28.78 25.62 56.12
C PHE A 16 -28.34 25.99 54.67
N MET A 17 -27.72 27.15 54.47
CA MET A 17 -27.14 27.53 53.17
C MET A 17 -26.03 26.55 52.73
N THR A 18 -25.17 26.11 53.62
CA THR A 18 -24.11 25.16 53.34
C THR A 18 -24.66 23.80 52.89
N VAL A 19 -25.74 23.33 53.52
CA VAL A 19 -26.40 22.08 53.12
C VAL A 19 -26.99 22.20 51.72
N ILE A 20 -27.72 23.28 51.43
CA ILE A 20 -28.30 23.53 50.09
C ILE A 20 -27.18 23.60 49.01
N LEU A 21 -26.13 24.37 49.28
CA LEU A 21 -25.00 24.52 48.37
C LEU A 21 -24.30 23.21 48.13
N SER A 22 -24.11 22.38 49.15
CA SER A 22 -23.53 21.05 49.04
C SER A 22 -24.38 20.13 48.13
N VAL A 23 -25.71 20.13 48.31
CA VAL A 23 -26.60 19.32 47.46
C VAL A 23 -26.52 19.78 46.00
N VAL A 24 -26.48 21.09 45.74
CA VAL A 24 -26.32 21.63 44.37
C VAL A 24 -24.98 21.25 43.78
N LEU A 25 -23.90 21.39 44.55
CA LEU A 25 -22.55 21.02 44.10
C LEU A 25 -22.42 19.49 43.79
N PHE A 26 -22.94 18.64 44.67
CA PHE A 26 -22.95 17.20 44.43
C PHE A 26 -23.83 16.82 43.23
N GLY A 27 -24.98 17.46 43.05
CA GLY A 27 -25.84 17.29 41.90
C GLY A 27 -25.14 17.68 40.59
N ALA A 28 -24.46 18.80 40.58
CA ALA A 28 -23.70 19.28 39.40
C ALA A 28 -22.51 18.33 39.09
N ALA A 29 -21.79 17.87 40.11
CA ALA A 29 -20.70 16.91 39.93
C ALA A 29 -21.21 15.56 39.38
N ALA A 30 -22.33 15.06 39.87
CA ALA A 30 -22.96 13.84 39.42
C ALA A 30 -23.33 13.89 37.94
N ILE A 31 -23.96 14.98 37.49
CA ILE A 31 -24.31 15.22 36.07
C ILE A 31 -23.02 15.32 35.22
N ALA A 32 -21.99 15.99 35.70
CA ALA A 32 -20.72 16.10 34.99
C ALA A 32 -20.04 14.75 34.77
N ILE A 33 -20.14 13.85 35.75
CA ILE A 33 -19.61 12.47 35.64
C ILE A 33 -20.37 11.69 34.56
N ASP A 34 -21.70 11.68 34.58
CA ASP A 34 -22.51 10.96 33.59
C ASP A 34 -22.30 11.48 32.16
N ILE A 35 -22.20 12.81 31.98
CA ILE A 35 -21.87 13.42 30.67
C ILE A 35 -20.46 13.00 30.22
N SER A 36 -19.50 12.95 31.12
CA SER A 36 -18.14 12.52 30.82
C SER A 36 -18.08 11.04 30.41
N MET A 37 -18.86 10.18 31.08
CA MET A 37 -19.00 8.77 30.72
C MET A 37 -19.62 8.61 29.32
N LEU A 38 -20.68 9.34 29.03
CA LEU A 38 -21.33 9.33 27.71
C LEU A 38 -20.36 9.77 26.61
N ALA A 39 -19.58 10.83 26.86
CA ALA A 39 -18.58 11.29 25.91
C ALA A 39 -17.47 10.27 25.66
N MET A 40 -17.01 9.57 26.72
CA MET A 40 -16.01 8.52 26.63
C MET A 40 -16.53 7.30 25.85
N GLU A 41 -17.75 6.84 26.15
CA GLU A 41 -18.37 5.73 25.43
C GLU A 41 -18.63 6.08 23.94
N ARG A 42 -19.01 7.32 23.63
CA ARG A 42 -19.09 7.79 22.25
C ARG A 42 -17.75 7.74 21.52
N GLN A 43 -16.64 8.10 22.20
CA GLN A 43 -15.31 8.02 21.60
C GLN A 43 -14.90 6.57 21.37
N LYS A 44 -15.12 5.66 22.31
CA LYS A 44 -14.86 4.22 22.13
C LYS A 44 -15.65 3.66 20.95
N LEU A 45 -16.92 4.03 20.85
CA LEU A 45 -17.76 3.64 19.71
C LEU A 45 -17.21 4.16 18.39
N HIS A 46 -16.70 5.41 18.37
CA HIS A 46 -16.07 5.98 17.18
C HIS A 46 -14.85 5.17 16.76
N ASP A 47 -13.98 4.84 17.69
CA ASP A 47 -12.78 4.03 17.43
C ASP A 47 -13.16 2.61 16.93
N ALA A 48 -14.22 2.02 17.50
CA ALA A 48 -14.71 0.71 17.07
C ALA A 48 -15.27 0.71 15.64
N VAL A 49 -16.07 1.72 15.26
CA VAL A 49 -16.60 1.81 13.88
C VAL A 49 -15.53 2.20 12.87
N ASP A 50 -14.52 2.98 13.25
CA ASP A 50 -13.36 3.28 12.40
C ASP A 50 -12.56 2.00 12.10
N ALA A 51 -12.24 1.23 13.12
CA ALA A 51 -11.56 -0.05 12.97
C ALA A 51 -12.39 -1.05 12.13
N ALA A 52 -13.70 -1.09 12.36
CA ALA A 52 -14.62 -1.95 11.61
C ALA A 52 -14.71 -1.57 10.13
N ALA A 53 -14.87 -0.28 9.82
CA ALA A 53 -14.89 0.20 8.44
C ALA A 53 -13.57 -0.14 7.72
N HIS A 54 -12.45 0.05 8.42
CA HIS A 54 -11.12 -0.27 7.91
C HIS A 54 -10.99 -1.78 7.60
N ALA A 55 -11.36 -2.65 8.55
CA ALA A 55 -11.29 -4.11 8.39
C ALA A 55 -12.15 -4.59 7.21
N GLY A 56 -13.37 -4.08 7.08
CA GLY A 56 -14.24 -4.40 5.94
C GLY A 56 -13.66 -3.93 4.61
N ALA A 57 -13.09 -2.73 4.57
CA ALA A 57 -12.52 -2.19 3.35
C ALA A 57 -11.25 -2.93 2.90
N TYR A 58 -10.51 -3.58 3.79
CA TYR A 58 -9.36 -4.42 3.42
C TYR A 58 -9.73 -5.57 2.48
N THR A 59 -10.89 -6.17 2.68
CA THR A 59 -11.37 -7.30 1.87
C THR A 59 -11.99 -6.88 0.53
N MET A 60 -12.17 -5.56 0.32
CA MET A 60 -12.65 -5.01 -0.94
C MET A 60 -11.52 -4.97 -2.00
N PRO A 61 -11.81 -5.03 -3.29
CA PRO A 61 -13.13 -5.04 -3.94
C PRO A 61 -13.74 -6.46 -4.14
N GLY A 62 -13.20 -7.47 -3.49
CA GLY A 62 -13.64 -8.86 -3.65
C GLY A 62 -15.07 -9.14 -3.21
N ASP A 63 -15.25 -10.09 -2.29
CA ASP A 63 -16.59 -10.49 -1.82
C ASP A 63 -17.14 -9.49 -0.79
N GLY A 64 -18.21 -8.81 -1.14
CA GLY A 64 -18.89 -7.87 -0.25
C GLY A 64 -19.49 -8.53 1.00
N ALA A 65 -19.88 -9.80 0.96
CA ALA A 65 -20.34 -10.53 2.13
C ALA A 65 -19.20 -10.74 3.14
N THR A 66 -18.02 -11.08 2.64
CA THR A 66 -16.80 -11.18 3.45
C THR A 66 -16.42 -9.82 4.04
N ALA A 67 -16.54 -8.74 3.28
CA ALA A 67 -16.28 -7.38 3.77
C ALA A 67 -17.24 -6.97 4.89
N MET A 68 -18.53 -7.24 4.72
CA MET A 68 -19.54 -6.97 5.75
C MET A 68 -19.30 -7.81 7.01
N LYS A 69 -18.90 -9.08 6.84
CA LYS A 69 -18.56 -9.97 7.97
C LYS A 69 -17.32 -9.46 8.70
N ALA A 70 -16.25 -9.11 7.99
CA ALA A 70 -15.02 -8.59 8.59
C ALA A 70 -15.26 -7.29 9.37
N ALA A 71 -16.06 -6.39 8.82
CA ALA A 71 -16.45 -5.15 9.50
C ALA A 71 -17.23 -5.45 10.79
N ARG A 72 -18.18 -6.36 10.74
CA ARG A 72 -18.98 -6.75 11.91
C ARG A 72 -18.12 -7.39 13.00
N ASP A 73 -17.32 -8.38 12.62
CA ASP A 73 -16.47 -9.10 13.58
C ASP A 73 -15.51 -8.12 14.27
N MET A 74 -14.96 -7.16 13.54
CA MET A 74 -14.07 -6.13 14.11
C MET A 74 -14.83 -5.15 15.02
N ALA A 75 -16.05 -4.73 14.66
CA ALA A 75 -16.87 -3.87 15.53
C ALA A 75 -17.14 -4.54 16.86
N LEU A 76 -17.61 -5.81 16.85
CA LEU A 76 -17.90 -6.60 18.05
C LEU A 76 -16.64 -6.94 18.86
N ALA A 77 -15.49 -7.08 18.20
CA ALA A 77 -14.22 -7.31 18.90
C ALA A 77 -13.73 -6.06 19.67
N ASN A 78 -14.03 -4.86 19.17
CA ASN A 78 -13.65 -3.60 19.80
C ASN A 78 -14.72 -3.09 20.80
N ASP A 79 -15.98 -3.38 20.56
CA ASP A 79 -17.08 -3.08 21.49
C ASP A 79 -18.05 -4.27 21.58
N PRO A 80 -17.84 -5.20 22.53
CA PRO A 80 -18.68 -6.38 22.69
C PRO A 80 -20.13 -6.10 23.10
N ASP A 81 -20.42 -4.88 23.56
CA ASP A 81 -21.78 -4.47 23.93
C ASP A 81 -22.65 -4.12 22.70
N LEU A 82 -22.06 -4.07 21.51
CA LEU A 82 -22.77 -3.96 20.25
C LEU A 82 -23.44 -5.29 19.93
N THR A 83 -24.70 -5.42 20.26
CA THR A 83 -25.50 -6.62 19.97
C THR A 83 -26.05 -6.57 18.56
N TYR A 84 -25.64 -7.54 17.72
CA TYR A 84 -26.26 -7.73 16.41
C TYR A 84 -27.63 -8.37 16.57
N ASP A 85 -28.69 -7.60 16.36
CA ASP A 85 -30.06 -8.11 16.22
C ASP A 85 -30.44 -8.14 14.73
N PHE A 86 -31.10 -9.22 14.30
CA PHE A 86 -31.61 -9.34 12.93
C PHE A 86 -32.75 -8.35 12.61
N THR A 87 -33.37 -7.76 13.62
CA THR A 87 -34.46 -6.80 13.49
C THR A 87 -33.97 -5.36 13.51
N GLU A 88 -32.91 -5.07 14.26
CA GLU A 88 -32.22 -3.78 14.28
C GLU A 88 -30.74 -4.02 14.05
N GLN A 89 -30.28 -3.83 12.81
CA GLN A 89 -28.89 -4.04 12.45
C GLN A 89 -27.98 -2.99 13.13
N ASN A 90 -27.41 -3.37 14.26
CA ASN A 90 -26.39 -2.58 14.94
C ASN A 90 -25.12 -3.43 15.17
N PRO A 91 -23.98 -3.14 14.54
CA PRO A 91 -23.75 -2.06 13.59
C PRO A 91 -24.41 -2.27 12.22
N GLN A 92 -24.90 -1.19 11.62
CA GLN A 92 -25.34 -1.20 10.23
C GLN A 92 -24.13 -1.10 9.31
N ILE A 93 -24.01 -2.05 8.38
CA ILE A 93 -22.92 -2.07 7.43
C ILE A 93 -23.48 -1.88 6.03
N ARG A 94 -22.97 -0.87 5.33
CA ARG A 94 -23.40 -0.51 3.98
C ARG A 94 -22.20 -0.50 3.05
N LEU A 95 -22.43 -0.96 1.82
CA LEU A 95 -21.41 -0.96 0.78
C LEU A 95 -21.71 0.11 -0.27
N TRP A 96 -20.65 0.78 -0.69
CA TRP A 96 -20.73 1.89 -1.63
C TRP A 96 -19.67 1.76 -2.72
N CYS A 97 -20.01 2.33 -3.86
CA CYS A 97 -19.08 2.67 -4.91
C CYS A 97 -18.75 4.16 -4.79
N LEU A 98 -17.55 4.49 -4.38
CA LEU A 98 -17.08 5.87 -4.26
C LEU A 98 -16.33 6.26 -5.54
N VAL A 99 -16.86 7.27 -6.24
CA VAL A 99 -16.37 7.70 -7.55
C VAL A 99 -16.19 9.21 -7.59
N ALA A 100 -15.48 9.71 -8.60
CA ALA A 100 -15.29 11.13 -8.79
C ALA A 100 -16.61 11.85 -9.14
N SER A 101 -16.78 13.06 -8.62
CA SER A 101 -17.84 14.00 -9.01
C SER A 101 -17.40 14.88 -10.18
N THR A 102 -18.36 15.44 -10.90
CA THR A 102 -18.09 16.43 -11.97
C THR A 102 -17.58 17.78 -11.48
N GLY A 103 -17.41 17.94 -10.16
CA GLY A 103 -16.95 19.18 -9.54
C GLY A 103 -18.06 20.20 -9.25
N ALA A 104 -19.20 20.11 -9.93
CA ALA A 104 -20.41 20.87 -9.60
C ALA A 104 -21.22 20.23 -8.46
N GLY A 105 -20.78 19.10 -7.94
CA GLY A 105 -21.35 18.42 -6.78
C GLY A 105 -22.65 17.67 -7.03
N THR A 106 -23.05 17.47 -8.28
CA THR A 106 -24.39 16.93 -8.58
C THR A 106 -24.41 15.67 -9.43
N SER A 107 -23.32 15.28 -10.04
CA SER A 107 -23.30 14.12 -10.94
C SER A 107 -22.00 13.34 -10.92
N VAL A 108 -22.11 12.06 -11.23
CA VAL A 108 -21.03 11.09 -11.31
C VAL A 108 -20.21 11.32 -12.57
N ARG A 109 -18.88 11.31 -12.44
CA ARG A 109 -17.96 11.26 -13.57
C ARG A 109 -17.87 9.83 -14.10
N THR A 110 -18.65 9.54 -15.11
CA THR A 110 -18.74 8.19 -15.70
C THR A 110 -17.46 7.75 -16.42
N ASP A 111 -16.65 8.71 -16.84
CA ASP A 111 -15.32 8.50 -17.47
C ASP A 111 -14.21 8.18 -16.47
N GLN A 112 -14.49 8.28 -15.17
CA GLN A 112 -13.53 8.06 -14.08
C GLN A 112 -14.03 7.07 -13.02
N ILE A 113 -14.88 6.14 -13.39
CA ILE A 113 -15.23 5.03 -12.49
C ILE A 113 -14.01 4.12 -12.37
N PRO A 114 -13.47 3.91 -11.15
CA PRO A 114 -12.28 3.09 -10.98
C PRO A 114 -12.58 1.61 -11.26
N SER A 115 -11.58 0.85 -11.68
CA SER A 115 -11.73 -0.61 -11.90
C SER A 115 -12.10 -1.38 -10.64
N THR A 116 -11.83 -0.80 -9.46
CA THR A 116 -12.20 -1.35 -8.16
C THR A 116 -13.66 -1.11 -7.78
N CYS A 117 -14.45 -0.51 -8.66
CA CYS A 117 -15.84 -0.15 -8.41
C CYS A 117 -16.68 -0.35 -9.67
N ASN A 118 -17.73 -1.15 -9.56
CA ASN A 118 -18.77 -1.27 -10.58
C ASN A 118 -20.13 -1.18 -9.87
N PRO A 119 -20.74 0.01 -9.82
CA PRO A 119 -22.01 0.18 -9.09
C PRO A 119 -23.24 -0.37 -9.84
N GLY A 120 -23.03 -0.95 -11.00
CA GLY A 120 -24.11 -1.40 -11.90
C GLY A 120 -24.34 -0.45 -13.07
N PRO A 121 -25.43 -0.62 -13.84
CA PRO A 121 -25.62 0.08 -15.10
C PRO A 121 -26.00 1.56 -14.93
N ALA A 122 -25.47 2.40 -15.82
CA ALA A 122 -25.89 3.81 -15.98
C ALA A 122 -27.38 3.91 -16.44
N PRO A 123 -28.06 5.05 -16.26
CA PRO A 123 -27.56 6.32 -15.73
C PRO A 123 -27.51 6.35 -14.20
N TYR A 124 -26.52 7.08 -13.65
CA TYR A 124 -26.36 7.27 -12.21
C TYR A 124 -27.15 8.51 -11.76
N THR A 125 -28.41 8.29 -11.44
CA THR A 125 -29.35 9.31 -10.98
C THR A 125 -30.00 8.91 -9.67
N THR A 126 -30.49 9.86 -8.90
CA THR A 126 -31.20 9.58 -7.66
C THR A 126 -32.50 8.80 -7.86
N SER A 127 -33.13 8.89 -9.05
CA SER A 127 -34.29 8.07 -9.40
C SER A 127 -33.96 6.58 -9.50
N ARG A 128 -32.74 6.24 -9.96
CA ARG A 128 -32.29 4.85 -10.09
C ARG A 128 -31.54 4.37 -8.85
N TYR A 129 -30.80 5.26 -8.22
CA TYR A 129 -30.01 5.02 -7.01
C TYR A 129 -30.46 6.02 -5.94
N PRO A 130 -31.51 5.75 -5.16
CA PRO A 130 -32.11 6.73 -4.24
C PRO A 130 -31.14 7.31 -3.23
N ASP A 131 -30.13 6.52 -2.81
CA ASP A 131 -29.13 6.94 -1.84
C ASP A 131 -27.86 7.52 -2.50
N LEU A 132 -27.86 7.74 -3.81
CA LEU A 132 -26.79 8.46 -4.49
C LEU A 132 -26.67 9.87 -3.90
N ARG A 133 -25.50 10.20 -3.39
CA ARG A 133 -25.17 11.54 -2.92
C ARG A 133 -23.82 11.96 -3.48
N CYS A 134 -23.71 13.22 -3.87
CA CYS A 134 -22.47 13.79 -4.37
C CYS A 134 -22.13 15.06 -3.60
N ASN A 135 -20.84 15.30 -3.41
CA ASN A 135 -20.30 16.62 -3.08
C ASN A 135 -19.40 17.11 -4.23
N THR A 136 -18.68 18.20 -4.03
CA THR A 136 -17.80 18.78 -5.06
C THR A 136 -16.64 17.87 -5.50
N LYS A 137 -16.33 16.82 -4.74
CA LYS A 137 -15.18 15.94 -5.01
C LYS A 137 -15.60 14.53 -5.39
N ILE A 138 -16.56 13.96 -4.65
CA ILE A 138 -16.91 12.54 -4.74
C ILE A 138 -18.42 12.33 -4.75
N CYS A 139 -18.83 11.24 -5.35
CA CYS A 139 -20.17 10.68 -5.29
C CYS A 139 -20.13 9.30 -4.61
N LYS A 140 -21.07 9.04 -3.68
CA LYS A 140 -21.33 7.70 -3.18
C LYS A 140 -22.53 7.11 -3.90
N ILE A 141 -22.36 5.93 -4.48
CA ILE A 141 -23.40 5.19 -5.19
C ILE A 141 -23.67 3.92 -4.38
N PRO A 142 -24.94 3.60 -4.04
CA PRO A 142 -25.26 2.33 -3.40
C PRO A 142 -24.74 1.16 -4.21
N CYS A 143 -24.11 0.22 -3.54
CA CYS A 143 -23.48 -0.91 -4.19
C CYS A 143 -23.93 -2.20 -3.50
N ALA A 144 -24.69 -3.04 -4.24
CA ALA A 144 -25.02 -4.38 -3.80
C ALA A 144 -24.04 -5.37 -4.44
N PRO A 145 -23.23 -6.08 -3.66
CA PRO A 145 -22.25 -7.01 -4.23
C PRO A 145 -22.94 -8.16 -4.96
N SER A 146 -22.44 -8.43 -6.16
CA SER A 146 -22.88 -9.55 -7.01
C SER A 146 -21.70 -10.01 -7.87
N LEU A 147 -21.88 -11.04 -8.69
CA LEU A 147 -20.85 -11.47 -9.64
C LEU A 147 -20.41 -10.37 -10.61
N THR A 148 -21.22 -9.34 -10.82
CA THR A 148 -20.96 -8.23 -11.76
C THR A 148 -20.84 -6.88 -11.09
N THR A 149 -21.16 -6.75 -9.80
CA THR A 149 -21.15 -5.49 -9.05
C THR A 149 -20.01 -5.51 -8.02
N ILE A 150 -19.08 -4.59 -8.18
CA ILE A 150 -17.88 -4.47 -7.34
C ILE A 150 -17.96 -3.17 -6.56
N CYS A 151 -17.83 -3.25 -5.24
CA CYS A 151 -17.83 -2.11 -4.32
C CYS A 151 -16.40 -1.79 -3.87
N ASN A 152 -16.13 -0.56 -3.49
CA ASN A 152 -14.82 -0.15 -2.99
C ASN A 152 -14.84 0.50 -1.61
N THR A 153 -16.02 0.68 -1.02
CA THR A 153 -16.18 1.43 0.24
C THR A 153 -17.13 0.71 1.18
N VAL A 154 -16.74 0.62 2.44
CA VAL A 154 -17.55 0.09 3.54
C VAL A 154 -17.88 1.24 4.48
N GLU A 155 -19.15 1.44 4.77
CA GLU A 155 -19.65 2.35 5.80
C GLU A 155 -20.19 1.52 6.96
N VAL A 156 -19.77 1.86 8.18
CA VAL A 156 -20.27 1.26 9.42
C VAL A 156 -20.94 2.34 10.23
N VAL A 157 -22.17 2.08 10.67
CA VAL A 157 -22.96 3.00 11.49
C VAL A 157 -23.41 2.23 12.73
N ALA A 158 -23.12 2.76 13.91
CA ALA A 158 -23.51 2.17 15.16
C ALA A 158 -24.02 3.21 16.15
N GLU A 159 -24.82 2.77 17.09
CA GLU A 159 -25.36 3.53 18.19
C GLU A 159 -25.34 2.65 19.46
N LYS A 160 -25.18 3.28 20.63
CA LYS A 160 -25.11 2.58 21.90
C LYS A 160 -25.80 3.40 22.98
N ASP A 161 -26.59 2.76 23.81
CA ASP A 161 -27.10 3.35 25.04
C ASP A 161 -26.11 3.14 26.17
N VAL A 162 -26.02 4.14 27.06
CA VAL A 162 -25.09 4.20 28.20
C VAL A 162 -25.88 4.42 29.47
N ASP A 163 -25.73 3.50 30.41
CA ASP A 163 -26.36 3.64 31.73
C ASP A 163 -25.73 4.78 32.52
N PHE A 164 -26.58 5.66 33.07
CA PHE A 164 -26.16 6.73 33.95
C PHE A 164 -26.08 6.28 35.39
N GLY A 165 -24.98 6.59 36.04
CA GLY A 165 -24.77 6.24 37.45
C GLY A 165 -25.54 7.16 38.43
N PHE A 166 -25.67 8.42 38.11
CA PHE A 166 -26.19 9.46 38.99
C PHE A 166 -27.45 10.14 38.47
N ALA A 167 -27.60 10.33 37.19
CA ALA A 167 -28.76 11.02 36.60
C ALA A 167 -30.07 10.25 36.84
N ASN A 168 -29.99 8.97 37.19
CA ASN A 168 -31.12 8.16 37.61
C ASN A 168 -31.91 8.79 38.79
N ILE A 169 -31.25 9.52 39.68
CA ILE A 169 -31.91 10.27 40.75
C ILE A 169 -32.87 11.36 40.20
N PHE A 170 -32.60 11.82 39.00
CA PHE A 170 -33.42 12.81 38.30
C PHE A 170 -34.36 12.19 37.26
N GLY A 171 -34.55 10.84 37.31
CA GLY A 171 -35.43 10.09 36.43
C GLY A 171 -34.87 9.83 35.02
N ARG A 172 -33.55 9.90 34.85
CA ARG A 172 -32.84 9.54 33.62
C ARG A 172 -31.89 8.39 33.92
N SER A 173 -32.25 7.17 33.52
CA SER A 173 -31.46 5.96 33.74
C SER A 173 -30.37 5.76 32.71
N GLU A 174 -30.55 6.27 31.48
CA GLU A 174 -29.70 6.04 30.34
C GLU A 174 -29.62 7.22 29.40
N GLY A 175 -28.60 7.27 28.56
CA GLY A 175 -28.43 8.23 27.49
C GLY A 175 -27.85 7.57 26.25
N SER A 176 -28.26 8.00 25.05
CA SER A 176 -27.71 7.46 23.81
C SER A 176 -26.43 8.20 23.40
N THR A 177 -25.44 7.46 22.91
CA THR A 177 -24.28 8.04 22.21
C THR A 177 -24.70 8.81 20.94
N GLY A 178 -25.91 8.55 20.48
CA GLY A 178 -26.33 8.92 19.14
C GLY A 178 -25.57 8.13 18.08
N SER A 179 -26.05 8.22 16.85
CA SER A 179 -25.46 7.51 15.71
C SER A 179 -24.03 8.00 15.44
N VAL A 180 -23.09 7.06 15.36
CA VAL A 180 -21.70 7.26 14.96
C VAL A 180 -21.48 6.52 13.67
N ALA A 181 -20.94 7.20 12.65
CA ALA A 181 -20.69 6.63 11.34
C ALA A 181 -19.22 6.80 10.93
N SER A 182 -18.64 5.75 10.40
CA SER A 182 -17.34 5.79 9.75
C SER A 182 -17.39 5.05 8.41
N ALA A 183 -16.58 5.49 7.47
CA ALA A 183 -16.45 4.82 6.20
C ALA A 183 -14.99 4.69 5.81
N ALA A 184 -14.62 3.55 5.25
CA ALA A 184 -13.31 3.30 4.69
C ALA A 184 -13.44 2.84 3.23
N CYS A 185 -12.57 3.35 2.40
CA CYS A 185 -12.53 3.04 0.99
C CYS A 185 -11.19 2.43 0.62
N LYS A 186 -11.21 1.39 -0.21
CA LYS A 186 -10.04 0.79 -0.82
C LYS A 186 -9.93 1.22 -2.27
N GLY A 187 -8.76 1.64 -2.66
CA GLY A 187 -8.52 2.03 -4.03
C GLY A 187 -8.69 3.51 -4.31
N SER A 188 -8.97 3.83 -5.56
CA SER A 188 -9.28 5.19 -6.00
C SER A 188 -10.66 5.62 -5.48
N CYS A 189 -10.66 6.42 -4.45
CA CYS A 189 -11.86 6.89 -3.74
C CYS A 189 -12.31 8.26 -4.24
N GLY A 190 -12.65 8.34 -5.51
CA GLY A 190 -13.04 9.61 -6.14
C GLY A 190 -11.82 10.50 -6.46
N GLN A 191 -11.91 11.80 -6.21
CA GLN A 191 -10.84 12.77 -6.50
C GLN A 191 -9.90 13.03 -5.31
N GLU A 192 -9.94 12.22 -4.29
CA GLU A 192 -8.97 12.40 -3.21
C GLU A 192 -7.56 12.02 -3.67
N ALA A 193 -6.58 12.78 -3.21
CA ALA A 193 -5.18 12.53 -3.54
C ALA A 193 -4.78 11.10 -3.10
N PRO A 194 -4.11 10.34 -3.95
CA PRO A 194 -3.58 9.04 -3.56
C PRO A 194 -2.57 9.18 -2.41
N ASN A 195 -2.30 8.10 -1.70
CA ASN A 195 -1.26 8.11 -0.67
C ASN A 195 0.11 8.46 -1.30
N PRO A 196 0.91 9.31 -0.66
CA PRO A 196 2.21 9.65 -1.21
C PRO A 196 3.15 8.44 -1.19
N LEU A 197 3.83 8.20 -2.31
CA LEU A 197 4.75 7.07 -2.47
C LEU A 197 6.13 7.54 -2.88
N ASP A 198 7.17 6.90 -2.32
CA ASP A 198 8.51 6.85 -2.88
C ASP A 198 8.71 5.47 -3.47
N VAL A 199 8.79 5.38 -4.79
CA VAL A 199 8.83 4.09 -5.52
C VAL A 199 10.17 3.94 -6.21
N VAL A 200 10.83 2.81 -5.96
CA VAL A 200 11.97 2.35 -6.76
C VAL A 200 11.52 1.20 -7.64
N PHE A 201 11.51 1.40 -8.96
CA PHE A 201 11.38 0.30 -9.91
C PHE A 201 12.74 -0.34 -10.13
N MET A 202 12.85 -1.63 -9.91
CA MET A 202 14.03 -2.45 -10.23
C MET A 202 13.68 -3.32 -11.43
N ALA A 203 14.29 -3.04 -12.57
CA ALA A 203 14.00 -3.69 -13.83
C ALA A 203 15.15 -4.61 -14.24
N ASP A 204 14.85 -5.88 -14.49
CA ASP A 204 15.84 -6.82 -14.96
C ASP A 204 16.22 -6.54 -16.41
N ARG A 205 17.53 -6.48 -16.66
CA ARG A 205 18.08 -6.33 -18.01
C ARG A 205 19.21 -7.33 -18.27
N THR A 206 19.26 -8.41 -17.52
CA THR A 206 20.27 -9.44 -17.70
C THR A 206 20.11 -10.17 -19.04
N VAL A 207 21.14 -10.91 -19.43
CA VAL A 207 21.16 -11.60 -20.75
C VAL A 207 20.11 -12.69 -20.91
N SER A 208 19.52 -13.16 -19.82
CA SER A 208 18.41 -14.12 -19.83
C SER A 208 17.17 -13.53 -20.46
N MET A 209 16.93 -12.22 -20.27
CA MET A 209 15.80 -11.52 -20.83
C MET A 209 16.04 -11.16 -22.31
N SER A 210 15.17 -11.62 -23.20
CA SER A 210 15.22 -11.25 -24.63
C SER A 210 15.02 -9.74 -24.80
N ASP A 211 15.55 -9.19 -25.89
CA ASP A 211 15.37 -7.78 -26.24
C ASP A 211 13.89 -7.38 -26.31
N THR A 212 13.05 -8.26 -26.85
CA THR A 212 11.60 -8.03 -26.95
C THR A 212 10.97 -7.93 -25.56
N ASN A 213 11.25 -8.85 -24.67
CA ASN A 213 10.69 -8.86 -23.32
C ASN A 213 11.18 -7.65 -22.52
N ARG A 214 12.47 -7.33 -22.61
CA ARG A 214 13.06 -6.15 -21.98
C ARG A 214 12.41 -4.86 -22.45
N ASN A 215 12.24 -4.71 -23.77
CA ASN A 215 11.59 -3.53 -24.36
C ASN A 215 10.14 -3.41 -23.88
N THR A 216 9.40 -4.52 -23.89
CA THR A 216 8.00 -4.55 -23.43
C THR A 216 7.90 -4.22 -21.93
N MET A 217 8.82 -4.71 -21.09
CA MET A 217 8.87 -4.36 -19.69
C MET A 217 9.12 -2.88 -19.47
N MET A 218 10.10 -2.28 -20.17
CA MET A 218 10.36 -0.83 -20.06
C MET A 218 9.15 0.00 -20.49
N ASP A 219 8.43 -0.43 -21.52
CA ASP A 219 7.18 0.20 -21.94
C ASP A 219 6.05 -0.02 -20.93
N ALA A 220 6.01 -1.16 -20.29
CA ALA A 220 5.08 -1.45 -19.19
C ALA A 220 5.28 -0.49 -18.02
N ILE A 221 6.53 -0.29 -17.57
CA ILE A 221 6.85 0.69 -16.53
C ILE A 221 6.45 2.10 -16.99
N LYS A 222 6.80 2.52 -18.21
CA LYS A 222 6.39 3.83 -18.77
C LYS A 222 4.87 4.01 -18.76
N SER A 223 4.11 2.97 -19.11
CA SER A 223 2.65 3.01 -19.09
C SER A 223 2.10 3.13 -17.65
N THR A 224 2.79 2.55 -16.68
CA THR A 224 2.45 2.65 -15.27
C THR A 224 2.70 4.06 -14.75
N LEU A 225 3.79 4.73 -15.16
CA LEU A 225 4.04 6.13 -14.80
C LEU A 225 2.88 7.04 -15.20
N LEU A 226 2.18 6.74 -16.30
CA LEU A 226 1.02 7.52 -16.75
C LEU A 226 -0.18 7.39 -15.80
N THR A 227 -0.26 6.34 -15.00
CA THR A 227 -1.33 6.13 -14.01
C THR A 227 -1.02 6.77 -12.67
N MET A 228 0.24 7.10 -12.42
CA MET A 228 0.71 7.70 -11.17
C MET A 228 0.45 9.21 -11.14
N ASP A 229 0.37 9.77 -9.93
CA ASP A 229 0.26 11.21 -9.69
C ASP A 229 1.65 11.78 -9.35
N PRO A 230 2.28 12.58 -10.22
CA PRO A 230 3.62 13.12 -9.97
C PRO A 230 3.69 14.08 -8.79
N THR A 231 2.57 14.58 -8.29
CA THR A 231 2.54 15.45 -7.11
C THR A 231 2.59 14.65 -5.80
N MET A 232 2.21 13.36 -5.87
CA MET A 232 2.13 12.45 -4.73
C MET A 232 3.15 11.32 -4.79
N HIS A 233 3.51 10.85 -6.01
CA HIS A 233 4.38 9.71 -6.19
C HIS A 233 5.72 10.14 -6.78
N TYR A 234 6.79 9.89 -6.06
CA TYR A 234 8.16 10.12 -6.54
C TYR A 234 8.77 8.79 -6.97
N VAL A 235 9.43 8.78 -8.11
CA VAL A 235 9.88 7.55 -8.76
C VAL A 235 11.37 7.61 -9.05
N ALA A 236 12.09 6.56 -8.70
CA ALA A 236 13.46 6.28 -9.12
C ALA A 236 13.52 4.97 -9.90
N LEU A 237 14.51 4.83 -10.77
CA LEU A 237 14.72 3.63 -11.58
C LEU A 237 16.07 3.00 -11.28
N GLY A 238 16.03 1.73 -10.94
CA GLY A 238 17.17 0.86 -10.80
C GLY A 238 17.15 -0.27 -11.83
N THR A 239 18.25 -0.97 -11.94
CA THR A 239 18.38 -2.12 -12.83
C THR A 239 19.00 -3.30 -12.10
N ILE A 240 18.49 -4.51 -12.38
CA ILE A 240 19.20 -5.73 -12.03
C ILE A 240 20.29 -5.89 -13.07
N SER A 241 21.48 -6.12 -12.57
CA SER A 241 22.75 -5.74 -13.09
C SER A 241 23.01 -4.23 -13.07
N LYS A 242 24.17 -3.87 -12.55
CA LYS A 242 24.57 -2.48 -12.31
C LYS A 242 24.54 -1.62 -13.55
N SER A 243 24.23 -0.37 -13.36
CA SER A 243 24.30 0.68 -14.37
C SER A 243 25.48 1.61 -14.15
N VAL A 244 25.92 2.24 -15.23
CA VAL A 244 26.81 3.40 -15.22
C VAL A 244 26.04 4.57 -15.83
N SER A 245 25.97 5.68 -15.11
CA SER A 245 25.36 6.90 -15.65
C SER A 245 26.32 7.58 -16.62
N THR A 246 25.91 7.64 -17.89
CA THR A 246 26.55 8.52 -18.86
C THR A 246 25.64 9.73 -19.12
N GLY A 247 26.17 10.87 -19.54
CA GLY A 247 25.35 12.06 -19.78
C GLY A 247 24.18 11.81 -20.78
N ALA A 248 24.37 10.91 -21.73
CA ALA A 248 23.33 10.53 -22.70
C ALA A 248 22.39 9.43 -22.19
N CYS A 249 22.90 8.51 -21.35
CA CYS A 249 22.19 7.32 -20.89
C CYS A 249 22.39 7.14 -19.37
N PRO A 250 21.36 7.44 -18.55
CA PRO A 250 21.44 7.25 -17.12
C PRO A 250 21.61 5.79 -16.69
N THR A 251 21.13 4.87 -17.49
CA THR A 251 21.11 3.42 -17.21
C THR A 251 22.01 2.63 -18.16
N ALA A 252 23.10 3.20 -18.64
CA ALA A 252 24.05 2.44 -19.46
C ALA A 252 24.55 1.20 -18.70
N PRO A 253 24.78 0.06 -19.39
CA PRO A 253 25.35 -1.11 -18.75
C PRO A 253 26.68 -0.78 -18.10
N GLY A 254 26.86 -1.23 -16.86
CA GLY A 254 28.16 -1.21 -16.20
C GLY A 254 29.15 -2.12 -16.91
N PRO A 255 30.46 -1.97 -16.69
CA PRO A 255 31.44 -2.87 -17.27
C PRO A 255 31.13 -4.31 -16.83
N PRO A 256 31.19 -5.27 -17.75
CA PRO A 256 31.01 -6.67 -17.39
C PRO A 256 32.04 -7.04 -16.32
N PRO A 257 31.64 -7.88 -15.33
CA PRO A 257 32.62 -8.42 -14.41
C PRO A 257 33.75 -9.11 -15.21
N THR A 258 34.96 -8.78 -14.90
CA THR A 258 36.12 -9.37 -15.62
C THR A 258 36.10 -10.87 -15.46
N ARG A 259 35.99 -11.61 -16.55
CA ARG A 259 35.80 -13.07 -16.65
C ARG A 259 36.88 -13.91 -15.99
N GLY A 260 37.91 -13.31 -15.38
CA GLY A 260 39.05 -14.02 -14.73
C GLY A 260 38.98 -14.08 -13.21
N GLY A 261 38.09 -13.36 -12.57
CA GLY A 261 38.02 -13.27 -11.12
C GLY A 261 36.88 -14.05 -10.50
N ARG A 262 36.93 -15.36 -10.52
CA ARG A 262 35.91 -16.19 -9.85
C ARG A 262 35.91 -16.08 -8.32
N ALA A 263 36.95 -15.55 -7.75
CA ALA A 263 37.07 -15.36 -6.33
C ALA A 263 37.38 -13.87 -6.08
N GLY A 264 36.45 -13.14 -5.48
CA GLY A 264 36.73 -11.82 -4.94
C GLY A 264 36.23 -10.61 -5.73
N GLN A 265 35.46 -10.77 -6.79
CA GLN A 265 34.69 -9.65 -7.31
C GLN A 265 33.36 -9.55 -6.57
N ALA A 266 33.49 -9.08 -5.38
CA ALA A 266 32.40 -8.51 -4.66
C ALA A 266 31.78 -7.42 -5.52
N GLU A 267 30.69 -7.75 -6.12
CA GLU A 267 29.85 -6.75 -6.74
C GLU A 267 29.03 -5.98 -5.71
N GLY A 268 29.53 -5.84 -4.49
CA GLY A 268 28.99 -4.95 -3.50
C GLY A 268 28.67 -3.58 -4.11
N MET A 269 28.08 -2.70 -3.39
CA MET A 269 27.65 -1.37 -3.85
C MET A 269 28.76 -0.51 -4.49
N LYS A 270 30.03 -0.94 -4.42
CA LYS A 270 31.22 -0.14 -4.70
C LYS A 270 31.46 0.23 -6.17
N ASN A 271 31.06 -0.57 -7.12
CA ASN A 271 31.45 -0.38 -8.54
C ASN A 271 30.25 -0.32 -9.47
N GLY A 272 29.56 0.79 -9.48
CA GLY A 272 28.37 1.02 -10.29
C GLY A 272 27.13 1.28 -9.44
N LEU A 273 26.07 1.70 -10.08
CA LEU A 273 24.84 2.12 -9.43
C LEU A 273 23.73 1.09 -9.65
N TRP A 274 23.17 0.58 -8.58
CA TRP A 274 21.97 -0.25 -8.66
C TRP A 274 20.73 0.57 -9.00
N VAL A 275 20.65 1.82 -8.45
CA VAL A 275 19.59 2.78 -8.76
C VAL A 275 20.25 4.05 -9.33
N PRO A 276 20.55 4.07 -10.63
CA PRO A 276 21.31 5.16 -11.27
C PRO A 276 20.53 6.46 -11.43
N THR A 277 19.19 6.42 -11.36
CA THR A 277 18.36 7.62 -11.42
C THR A 277 17.94 8.05 -10.03
N ASP A 278 17.93 9.35 -9.79
CA ASP A 278 17.31 9.92 -8.59
C ASP A 278 15.80 9.96 -8.69
N PHE A 279 15.15 10.18 -7.52
CA PHE A 279 13.71 10.35 -7.50
C PHE A 279 13.29 11.56 -8.33
N SER A 280 12.31 11.33 -9.17
CA SER A 280 11.71 12.35 -10.02
C SER A 280 10.20 12.45 -9.81
N ARG A 281 9.68 13.64 -10.06
CA ARG A 281 8.26 13.96 -10.10
C ARG A 281 7.85 14.59 -11.45
N THR A 282 8.75 14.62 -12.42
CA THR A 282 8.53 15.26 -13.73
C THR A 282 8.37 14.24 -14.86
N TYR A 283 8.19 12.96 -14.52
CA TYR A 283 8.10 11.85 -15.46
C TYR A 283 6.85 11.88 -16.35
N VAL A 284 5.87 12.75 -16.07
CA VAL A 284 4.64 12.93 -16.85
C VAL A 284 4.45 14.39 -17.20
N THR A 285 4.00 14.64 -18.44
CA THR A 285 3.59 15.95 -18.96
C THR A 285 2.20 15.89 -19.56
N GLY A 286 1.54 17.04 -19.64
CA GLY A 286 0.17 17.15 -20.16
C GLY A 286 -0.89 16.70 -19.14
N THR A 287 -2.14 16.89 -19.49
CA THR A 287 -3.31 16.56 -18.64
C THR A 287 -4.39 15.86 -19.49
N GLY A 288 -5.27 15.10 -18.84
CA GLY A 288 -6.36 14.40 -19.51
C GLY A 288 -5.88 13.46 -20.62
N SER A 289 -6.49 13.52 -21.77
CA SER A 289 -6.12 12.72 -22.96
C SER A 289 -4.76 13.08 -23.57
N GLY A 290 -4.19 14.23 -23.21
CA GLY A 290 -2.85 14.67 -23.61
C GLY A 290 -1.73 14.24 -22.67
N LYS A 291 -2.02 13.45 -21.64
CA LYS A 291 -1.04 12.96 -20.66
C LYS A 291 -0.05 12.00 -21.33
N ARG A 292 1.24 12.28 -21.22
CA ARG A 292 2.32 11.48 -21.80
C ARG A 292 3.56 11.50 -20.91
N THR A 293 4.44 10.52 -21.07
CA THR A 293 5.74 10.52 -20.37
C THR A 293 6.64 11.65 -20.89
N SER A 294 7.43 12.22 -19.99
CA SER A 294 8.35 13.33 -20.30
C SER A 294 9.67 12.77 -20.82
N SER A 295 10.00 13.01 -22.09
CA SER A 295 11.26 12.53 -22.69
C SER A 295 12.53 13.16 -22.11
N THR A 296 12.41 14.24 -21.33
CA THR A 296 13.52 14.91 -20.66
C THR A 296 13.75 14.43 -19.25
N ASP A 297 12.78 13.70 -18.67
CA ASP A 297 12.87 13.19 -17.31
C ASP A 297 13.92 12.07 -17.19
N PRO A 298 14.76 12.05 -16.13
CA PRO A 298 15.83 11.07 -15.99
C PRO A 298 15.33 9.63 -15.89
N VAL A 299 14.16 9.39 -15.25
CA VAL A 299 13.57 8.05 -15.12
C VAL A 299 13.11 7.57 -16.52
N VAL A 300 12.40 8.41 -17.26
CA VAL A 300 11.92 8.08 -18.61
C VAL A 300 13.09 7.87 -19.58
N ARG A 301 14.11 8.73 -19.51
CA ARG A 301 15.35 8.56 -20.27
C ARG A 301 16.06 7.26 -19.91
N GLY A 302 16.08 6.92 -18.64
CA GLY A 302 16.65 5.66 -18.15
C GLY A 302 15.93 4.45 -18.72
N LEU A 303 14.60 4.46 -18.74
CA LEU A 303 13.78 3.40 -19.35
C LEU A 303 14.04 3.30 -20.87
N ASP A 304 14.07 4.42 -21.59
CA ASP A 304 14.36 4.42 -23.03
C ASP A 304 15.76 3.93 -23.35
N CYS A 305 16.71 4.23 -22.48
CA CYS A 305 18.10 3.80 -22.60
C CYS A 305 18.31 2.32 -22.32
N ALA A 306 17.52 1.76 -21.39
CA ALA A 306 17.57 0.33 -21.03
C ALA A 306 16.91 -0.56 -22.09
N LYS A 307 16.15 0.00 -23.03
CA LYS A 307 15.65 -0.73 -24.19
C LYS A 307 16.81 -1.20 -25.07
N GLY A 308 16.76 -2.49 -25.43
CA GLY A 308 17.74 -3.07 -26.37
C GLY A 308 17.42 -2.62 -27.78
N GLU A 309 18.38 -1.92 -28.40
CA GLU A 309 18.45 -1.80 -29.83
C GLU A 309 19.54 -2.74 -30.34
N PRO A 310 19.20 -3.75 -31.15
CA PRO A 310 20.20 -4.74 -31.63
C PRO A 310 21.32 -4.10 -32.46
N ALA A 311 21.17 -2.88 -32.92
CA ALA A 311 22.05 -2.25 -33.91
C ALA A 311 22.86 -1.07 -33.39
N ASN A 312 22.86 -0.74 -32.10
CA ASN A 312 23.62 0.39 -31.59
C ASN A 312 24.83 -0.05 -30.76
N PRO A 313 26.03 -0.19 -31.39
CA PRO A 313 27.23 -0.59 -30.69
C PRO A 313 27.71 0.45 -29.64
N SER A 314 27.24 1.69 -29.71
CA SER A 314 27.51 2.71 -28.69
C SER A 314 26.63 2.53 -27.42
N LYS A 315 25.59 1.71 -27.49
CA LYS A 315 24.78 1.28 -26.33
C LYS A 315 25.32 -0.02 -25.70
N GLY A 316 26.46 -0.53 -26.18
CA GLY A 316 27.07 -1.77 -25.75
C GLY A 316 26.44 -2.99 -26.47
N ALA A 317 27.25 -3.74 -27.20
CA ALA A 317 26.83 -4.89 -28.02
C ALA A 317 26.24 -6.07 -27.24
N SER A 318 26.20 -5.98 -25.96
CA SER A 318 25.43 -6.85 -25.06
C SER A 318 24.70 -5.93 -24.09
N ASN A 319 23.47 -5.59 -24.42
CA ASN A 319 22.55 -4.98 -23.46
C ASN A 319 22.22 -5.92 -22.31
N GLY A 320 22.64 -7.18 -22.41
CA GLY A 320 22.67 -8.14 -21.35
C GLY A 320 23.87 -7.94 -20.47
N ALA A 321 23.65 -7.34 -19.34
CA ALA A 321 24.64 -7.37 -18.28
C ALA A 321 24.72 -8.77 -17.66
N TYR A 322 25.91 -9.17 -17.32
CA TYR A 322 26.16 -10.51 -16.78
C TYR A 322 25.70 -10.61 -15.32
N GLY A 323 24.94 -11.64 -15.02
CA GLY A 323 24.59 -12.06 -13.68
C GLY A 323 23.36 -11.36 -13.09
N THR A 324 22.42 -12.18 -12.68
CA THR A 324 21.18 -11.74 -12.01
C THR A 324 21.50 -11.58 -10.52
N HIS A 325 21.99 -10.41 -10.12
CA HIS A 325 22.42 -10.10 -8.76
C HIS A 325 21.22 -9.61 -7.95
N LEU A 326 20.34 -10.52 -7.51
CA LEU A 326 19.06 -10.16 -6.90
C LEU A 326 19.21 -9.53 -5.52
N ALA A 327 20.06 -10.11 -4.66
CA ALA A 327 20.23 -9.60 -3.30
C ALA A 327 20.89 -8.22 -3.28
N SER A 328 21.95 -8.01 -4.09
CA SER A 328 22.58 -6.69 -4.21
C SER A 328 21.64 -5.64 -4.80
N ALA A 329 20.86 -6.00 -5.81
CA ALA A 329 19.87 -5.10 -6.41
C ALA A 329 18.77 -4.71 -5.41
N MET A 330 18.25 -5.66 -4.65
CA MET A 330 17.27 -5.40 -3.58
C MET A 330 17.86 -4.50 -2.50
N LYS A 331 19.11 -4.74 -2.09
CA LYS A 331 19.82 -3.90 -1.11
C LYS A 331 20.03 -2.49 -1.65
N GLY A 332 20.42 -2.34 -2.91
CA GLY A 332 20.56 -1.05 -3.56
C GLY A 332 19.26 -0.23 -3.59
N ALA A 333 18.14 -0.89 -3.89
CA ALA A 333 16.81 -0.27 -3.87
C ALA A 333 16.41 0.18 -2.46
N ALA A 334 16.63 -0.68 -1.45
CA ALA A 334 16.35 -0.34 -0.05
C ALA A 334 17.20 0.86 0.43
N ARG A 335 18.49 0.87 0.11
CA ARG A 335 19.39 1.98 0.43
C ARG A 335 18.92 3.30 -0.21
N LYS A 336 18.52 3.26 -1.48
CA LYS A 336 17.99 4.44 -2.19
C LYS A 336 16.79 5.05 -1.48
N LEU A 337 15.94 4.24 -0.86
CA LEU A 337 14.76 4.70 -0.11
C LEU A 337 15.08 5.19 1.31
N LEU A 338 16.11 4.65 1.95
CA LEU A 338 16.38 4.87 3.38
C LEU A 338 17.40 5.96 3.65
N TYR A 339 18.44 6.06 2.83
CA TYR A 339 19.60 6.89 3.15
C TYR A 339 19.62 8.17 2.31
N SER A 340 19.62 9.31 2.99
CA SER A 340 19.67 10.64 2.35
C SER A 340 20.94 10.89 1.55
N SER A 341 22.03 10.17 1.85
CA SER A 341 23.26 10.18 1.05
C SER A 341 23.12 9.49 -0.30
N GLU A 342 22.11 8.64 -0.46
CA GLU A 342 21.86 7.85 -1.66
C GLU A 342 20.75 8.44 -2.55
N ASN A 343 20.01 9.45 -2.05
CA ASN A 343 18.84 9.99 -2.74
C ASN A 343 18.73 11.51 -2.62
N ASN A 344 17.82 12.08 -3.42
CA ASN A 344 17.52 13.51 -3.47
C ASN A 344 16.16 13.88 -2.85
N LEU A 345 15.53 12.99 -2.08
CA LEU A 345 14.16 13.20 -1.56
C LEU A 345 14.02 14.48 -0.74
N SER A 346 15.06 14.85 0.01
CA SER A 346 15.06 16.09 0.80
C SER A 346 15.01 17.36 -0.04
N SER A 347 15.38 17.30 -1.32
CA SER A 347 15.31 18.43 -2.26
C SER A 347 13.97 18.53 -3.00
N LEU A 348 13.11 17.52 -2.88
CA LEU A 348 11.80 17.50 -3.52
C LEU A 348 10.73 18.10 -2.61
N PRO A 349 9.62 18.64 -3.16
CA PRO A 349 8.55 19.22 -2.36
C PRO A 349 7.96 18.25 -1.34
N ALA A 350 7.63 18.75 -0.16
CA ALA A 350 6.91 17.96 0.84
C ALA A 350 5.51 17.58 0.34
N ARG A 351 5.05 16.40 0.74
CA ARG A 351 3.72 15.86 0.39
C ARG A 351 2.89 15.68 1.66
N PRO A 352 1.56 15.85 1.57
CA PRO A 352 0.68 15.64 2.73
C PRO A 352 0.58 14.15 3.07
N GLY A 353 0.50 13.84 4.36
CA GLY A 353 0.35 12.48 4.86
C GLY A 353 1.65 11.70 5.01
N ALA A 354 1.55 10.47 5.47
CA ALA A 354 2.67 9.56 5.63
C ALA A 354 3.10 8.99 4.28
N VAL A 355 4.36 9.17 3.94
CA VAL A 355 4.92 8.65 2.68
C VAL A 355 5.26 7.17 2.84
N ARG A 356 4.70 6.32 1.97
CA ARG A 356 5.06 4.90 1.91
C ARG A 356 6.27 4.69 0.99
N LYS A 357 7.21 3.90 1.43
CA LYS A 357 8.39 3.50 0.65
C LYS A 357 8.10 2.17 -0.02
N VAL A 358 8.37 2.07 -1.33
CA VAL A 358 7.99 0.91 -2.13
C VAL A 358 9.13 0.49 -3.04
N ILE A 359 9.41 -0.79 -3.08
CA ILE A 359 10.25 -1.42 -4.11
C ILE A 359 9.34 -2.26 -5.00
N VAL A 360 9.38 -2.03 -6.30
CA VAL A 360 8.79 -2.90 -7.32
C VAL A 360 9.93 -3.61 -8.03
N PHE A 361 10.09 -4.89 -7.77
CA PHE A 361 11.25 -5.69 -8.14
C PHE A 361 10.85 -6.77 -9.15
N GLU A 362 11.30 -6.64 -10.39
CA GLU A 362 11.02 -7.60 -11.46
C GLU A 362 12.29 -8.33 -11.87
N THR A 363 12.19 -9.63 -12.13
CA THR A 363 13.29 -10.46 -12.64
C THR A 363 12.77 -11.64 -13.46
N ASP A 364 13.51 -12.01 -14.53
CA ASP A 364 13.28 -13.22 -15.30
C ASP A 364 14.19 -14.38 -14.89
N GLY A 365 15.14 -14.15 -13.98
CA GLY A 365 16.22 -15.07 -13.70
C GLY A 365 16.34 -15.50 -12.25
N ARG A 366 17.04 -16.60 -12.07
CA ARG A 366 17.50 -17.08 -10.76
C ARG A 366 18.68 -16.24 -10.27
N PRO A 367 18.96 -16.20 -8.94
CA PRO A 367 20.07 -15.44 -8.41
C PRO A 367 21.41 -15.99 -8.89
N PHE A 368 22.30 -15.08 -9.25
CA PHE A 368 23.66 -15.39 -9.74
C PHE A 368 24.74 -14.95 -8.75
N GLU A 369 24.38 -14.55 -7.56
CA GLU A 369 25.31 -14.14 -6.51
C GLU A 369 25.01 -14.83 -5.19
N VAL A 370 26.06 -15.01 -4.39
CA VAL A 370 26.00 -15.50 -3.02
C VAL A 370 26.82 -14.59 -2.14
N PHE A 371 26.25 -14.10 -1.04
CA PHE A 371 26.99 -13.30 -0.07
C PHE A 371 27.86 -14.19 0.82
N ASN A 372 29.09 -13.74 1.05
CA ASN A 372 30.01 -14.43 1.93
C ASN A 372 29.70 -14.06 3.41
N GLY A 373 29.29 -15.05 4.19
CA GLY A 373 28.98 -14.84 5.59
C GLY A 373 27.56 -14.36 5.88
N GLY A 374 26.68 -14.23 4.85
CA GLY A 374 25.28 -13.80 4.99
C GLY A 374 25.08 -12.31 4.72
N VAL A 375 23.85 -11.86 4.96
CA VAL A 375 23.47 -10.46 4.75
C VAL A 375 23.77 -9.64 5.98
N THR A 376 24.60 -8.61 5.81
CA THR A 376 24.86 -7.60 6.85
C THR A 376 23.75 -6.59 6.95
N ASP A 377 23.92 -5.51 7.66
CA ASP A 377 22.97 -4.40 7.73
C ASP A 377 22.77 -3.75 6.34
N LEU A 378 21.57 -3.22 6.07
CA LEU A 378 21.31 -2.42 4.87
C LEU A 378 22.24 -1.21 4.75
N GLY A 379 22.71 -0.67 5.87
CA GLY A 379 23.66 0.41 5.94
C GLY A 379 25.07 0.07 5.46
N ASP A 380 25.46 -1.20 5.54
CA ASP A 380 26.79 -1.64 5.08
C ASP A 380 26.81 -1.79 3.56
N PRO A 381 27.61 -1.01 2.82
CA PRO A 381 27.75 -1.17 1.38
C PRO A 381 28.59 -2.39 0.98
N ASP A 382 29.23 -3.06 1.93
CA ASP A 382 30.33 -3.99 1.70
C ASP A 382 29.94 -5.48 1.84
N ASP A 383 28.65 -5.81 1.77
CA ASP A 383 28.26 -7.21 1.57
C ASP A 383 28.93 -7.73 0.31
N VAL A 384 29.82 -8.67 0.49
CA VAL A 384 30.69 -9.18 -0.55
C VAL A 384 30.12 -10.45 -1.10
N ALA A 385 29.83 -10.49 -2.40
CA ALA A 385 29.48 -11.71 -3.07
C ALA A 385 30.65 -12.71 -3.04
N ALA A 386 30.38 -13.91 -2.57
CA ALA A 386 31.37 -14.98 -2.47
C ALA A 386 31.71 -15.62 -3.81
N GLY A 387 30.90 -15.39 -4.85
CA GLY A 387 31.11 -15.96 -6.18
C GLY A 387 29.99 -15.64 -7.16
N PHE A 388 30.28 -15.85 -8.43
CA PHE A 388 29.37 -15.59 -9.54
C PHE A 388 28.52 -16.76 -9.95
N GLN A 389 28.78 -17.92 -9.45
CA GLN A 389 28.18 -19.13 -9.97
C GLN A 389 27.47 -19.88 -8.86
N VAL A 390 26.18 -20.00 -9.03
CA VAL A 390 25.33 -20.97 -8.35
C VAL A 390 25.48 -22.35 -8.95
N ASP A 391 26.75 -22.75 -9.26
CA ASP A 391 27.10 -24.01 -9.94
C ASP A 391 26.77 -25.23 -9.12
N ASN A 392 26.48 -25.08 -7.86
CA ASN A 392 26.10 -26.18 -7.00
C ASN A 392 24.84 -25.84 -6.18
N THR A 393 24.17 -26.87 -5.73
CA THR A 393 22.89 -26.78 -5.01
C THR A 393 22.97 -25.83 -3.80
N ALA A 394 24.04 -25.88 -3.02
CA ALA A 394 24.21 -25.09 -1.84
C ALA A 394 24.30 -23.57 -2.16
N ASN A 395 25.05 -23.20 -3.19
CA ASN A 395 25.23 -21.80 -3.59
C ASN A 395 23.95 -21.24 -4.20
N GLY A 396 23.20 -21.99 -4.99
CA GLY A 396 21.94 -21.54 -5.54
C GLY A 396 20.89 -21.27 -4.47
N GLN A 397 20.73 -22.20 -3.53
CA GLN A 397 19.86 -22.00 -2.37
C GLN A 397 20.28 -20.78 -1.56
N ARG A 398 21.59 -20.61 -1.33
CA ARG A 398 22.11 -19.46 -0.58
C ARG A 398 21.84 -18.13 -1.30
N GLY A 399 21.92 -18.08 -2.63
CA GLY A 399 21.58 -16.91 -3.42
C GLY A 399 20.12 -16.48 -3.22
N CYS A 400 19.19 -17.42 -3.28
CA CYS A 400 17.78 -17.18 -2.99
C CYS A 400 17.56 -16.75 -1.52
N GLN A 401 18.22 -17.42 -0.58
CA GLN A 401 18.15 -17.05 0.84
C GLN A 401 18.65 -15.61 1.08
N ASN A 402 19.74 -15.20 0.44
CA ASN A 402 20.26 -13.85 0.55
C ASN A 402 19.26 -12.80 0.04
N LEU A 403 18.53 -13.07 -1.05
CA LEU A 403 17.44 -12.19 -1.50
C LEU A 403 16.37 -12.04 -0.42
N VAL A 404 15.90 -13.15 0.16
CA VAL A 404 14.89 -13.17 1.22
C VAL A 404 15.38 -12.43 2.47
N GLU A 405 16.64 -12.66 2.87
CA GLU A 405 17.26 -11.98 4.02
C GLU A 405 17.34 -10.45 3.82
N VAL A 406 17.75 -9.96 2.64
CA VAL A 406 17.77 -8.53 2.32
C VAL A 406 16.36 -7.96 2.33
N ALA A 407 15.41 -8.65 1.68
CA ALA A 407 14.02 -8.20 1.65
C ALA A 407 13.39 -8.18 3.06
N ALA A 408 13.71 -9.14 3.93
CA ALA A 408 13.25 -9.13 5.32
C ALA A 408 13.76 -7.88 6.08
N LYS A 409 15.02 -7.49 5.87
CA LYS A 409 15.57 -6.25 6.44
C LYS A 409 14.91 -5.00 5.85
N ALA A 410 14.60 -4.98 4.56
CA ALA A 410 13.87 -3.89 3.93
C ALA A 410 12.45 -3.76 4.50
N LYS A 411 11.75 -4.88 4.66
CA LYS A 411 10.42 -4.93 5.29
C LYS A 411 10.45 -4.46 6.75
N ALA A 412 11.46 -4.87 7.51
CA ALA A 412 11.65 -4.39 8.89
C ALA A 412 11.93 -2.88 8.98
N ALA A 413 12.43 -2.26 7.91
CA ALA A 413 12.60 -0.82 7.77
C ALA A 413 11.37 -0.14 7.11
N GLU A 414 10.19 -0.76 7.20
CA GLU A 414 8.91 -0.27 6.70
C GLU A 414 8.88 0.00 5.18
N ILE A 415 9.70 -0.71 4.41
CA ILE A 415 9.63 -0.70 2.96
C ILE A 415 8.68 -1.82 2.50
N LEU A 416 7.69 -1.45 1.71
CA LEU A 416 6.84 -2.42 1.06
C LEU A 416 7.55 -2.97 -0.18
N VAL A 417 7.69 -4.28 -0.24
CA VAL A 417 8.36 -4.99 -1.33
C VAL A 417 7.32 -5.72 -2.17
N ILE A 418 7.28 -5.39 -3.44
CA ILE A 418 6.49 -6.07 -4.46
C ILE A 418 7.46 -6.81 -5.36
N THR A 419 7.23 -8.08 -5.63
CA THR A 419 8.07 -8.86 -6.51
C THR A 419 7.26 -9.38 -7.70
N ILE A 420 7.89 -9.40 -8.87
CA ILE A 420 7.30 -9.89 -10.11
C ILE A 420 8.24 -10.92 -10.72
N GLY A 421 7.82 -12.17 -10.70
CA GLY A 421 8.53 -13.26 -11.37
C GLY A 421 8.13 -13.32 -12.84
N PHE A 422 9.10 -13.35 -13.74
CA PHE A 422 8.89 -13.40 -15.17
C PHE A 422 9.60 -14.61 -15.79
N GLY A 423 9.00 -15.27 -16.77
CA GLY A 423 9.64 -16.33 -17.53
C GLY A 423 10.29 -17.43 -16.68
N GLU A 424 11.62 -17.57 -16.75
CA GLU A 424 12.33 -18.59 -15.99
C GLU A 424 12.22 -18.42 -14.48
N ALA A 425 12.10 -17.20 -13.97
CA ALA A 425 11.95 -16.99 -12.53
C ALA A 425 10.69 -17.65 -11.95
N THR A 426 9.69 -17.96 -12.77
CA THR A 426 8.47 -18.65 -12.34
C THR A 426 8.58 -20.17 -12.32
N SER A 427 9.58 -20.73 -13.02
CA SER A 427 9.70 -22.18 -13.25
C SER A 427 11.07 -22.77 -12.92
N ALA A 428 12.10 -21.92 -12.74
CA ALA A 428 13.44 -22.39 -12.42
C ALA A 428 13.66 -22.58 -10.92
N ASN A 429 14.46 -23.60 -10.60
CA ASN A 429 15.01 -23.75 -9.26
C ASN A 429 16.09 -22.70 -9.00
N CYS A 430 16.32 -22.38 -7.73
CA CYS A 430 17.43 -21.52 -7.29
C CYS A 430 18.80 -22.09 -7.67
N THR A 431 18.87 -23.37 -8.07
CA THR A 431 20.10 -24.07 -8.45
C THR A 431 20.06 -24.55 -9.88
N ASP A 432 21.22 -24.58 -10.53
CA ASP A 432 21.41 -25.26 -11.80
C ASP A 432 21.51 -26.74 -11.57
N GLY A 433 20.50 -27.51 -11.90
CA GLY A 433 20.57 -28.98 -11.89
C GLY A 433 19.90 -29.70 -10.74
N SER A 434 18.69 -29.33 -10.43
CA SER A 434 17.62 -30.29 -10.21
C SER A 434 17.28 -30.86 -8.83
N THR A 435 18.06 -30.77 -7.79
CA THR A 435 17.70 -31.41 -6.50
C THR A 435 17.34 -30.42 -5.38
N SER A 436 17.28 -29.17 -5.68
CA SER A 436 16.85 -28.15 -4.73
C SER A 436 15.33 -28.14 -4.61
N ASN A 437 14.82 -28.16 -3.39
CA ASN A 437 13.39 -27.96 -3.10
C ASN A 437 13.00 -26.47 -3.06
N MET A 438 13.91 -25.55 -3.41
CA MET A 438 13.64 -24.10 -3.40
C MET A 438 13.55 -23.56 -4.83
N TRP A 439 12.38 -23.06 -5.18
CA TRP A 439 12.13 -22.42 -6.47
C TRP A 439 12.41 -20.91 -6.36
N THR A 440 12.83 -20.31 -7.47
CA THR A 440 13.05 -18.86 -7.54
C THR A 440 11.75 -18.09 -7.24
N ARG A 441 10.61 -18.57 -7.73
CA ARG A 441 9.30 -17.99 -7.43
C ARG A 441 8.99 -17.98 -5.93
N ASP A 442 9.31 -19.07 -5.21
CA ASP A 442 9.08 -19.14 -3.75
C ASP A 442 9.97 -18.15 -3.00
N ALA A 443 11.20 -17.95 -3.47
CA ALA A 443 12.10 -16.93 -2.92
C ALA A 443 11.59 -15.49 -3.21
N LEU A 444 11.03 -15.25 -4.39
CA LEU A 444 10.41 -13.97 -4.75
C LEU A 444 9.17 -13.70 -3.91
N ALA A 445 8.29 -14.68 -3.73
CA ALA A 445 7.13 -14.57 -2.86
C ALA A 445 7.53 -14.33 -1.39
N ALA A 446 8.54 -15.05 -0.88
CA ALA A 446 9.06 -14.82 0.47
C ALA A 446 9.74 -13.45 0.63
N ALA A 447 10.32 -12.90 -0.44
CA ALA A 447 10.85 -11.54 -0.47
C ALA A 447 9.76 -10.48 -0.51
N ALA A 448 8.62 -10.75 -1.12
CA ALA A 448 7.47 -9.85 -1.14
C ALA A 448 6.96 -9.53 0.28
N SER A 449 6.32 -8.41 0.42
CA SER A 449 5.64 -8.03 1.68
C SER A 449 4.42 -8.92 1.90
N PRO A 450 4.02 -9.14 3.15
CA PRO A 450 2.74 -9.79 3.44
C PRO A 450 1.59 -9.04 2.77
N SER A 451 0.53 -9.78 2.45
CA SER A 451 -0.73 -9.18 1.98
C SER A 451 -1.27 -8.17 3.00
N ASP A 452 -2.18 -7.33 2.60
CA ASP A 452 -2.84 -6.37 3.50
C ASP A 452 -3.56 -7.06 4.68
N SER A 453 -3.91 -8.34 4.56
CA SER A 453 -4.46 -9.14 5.66
C SER A 453 -3.40 -9.64 6.66
N GLY A 454 -2.12 -9.41 6.38
CA GLY A 454 -0.99 -9.90 7.17
C GLY A 454 -0.54 -11.32 6.83
N ALA A 455 -1.20 -11.99 5.87
CA ALA A 455 -0.75 -13.29 5.38
C ALA A 455 0.54 -13.14 4.56
N ALA A 456 1.48 -14.04 4.75
CA ALA A 456 2.70 -14.07 3.94
C ALA A 456 2.34 -14.28 2.47
N SER A 457 3.02 -13.56 1.57
CA SER A 457 2.91 -13.82 0.14
C SER A 457 3.41 -15.24 -0.17
N ALA A 458 2.68 -15.94 -1.02
CA ALA A 458 2.96 -17.31 -1.41
C ALA A 458 2.89 -17.45 -2.92
N ALA A 459 3.84 -18.18 -3.51
CA ALA A 459 3.85 -18.42 -4.94
C ALA A 459 2.99 -19.64 -5.30
N SER A 460 2.05 -19.48 -6.19
CA SER A 460 1.41 -20.58 -6.88
C SER A 460 2.18 -21.00 -8.14
N ALA A 461 1.78 -22.11 -8.78
CA ALA A 461 2.36 -22.50 -10.04
C ALA A 461 1.91 -21.55 -11.16
N CYS A 462 2.82 -20.72 -11.65
CA CYS A 462 2.58 -19.75 -12.73
C CYS A 462 2.66 -20.36 -14.14
N ASP A 463 2.33 -21.63 -14.29
CA ASP A 463 2.55 -22.44 -15.50
C ASP A 463 1.45 -22.27 -16.57
N SER A 464 0.26 -21.86 -16.17
CA SER A 464 -0.87 -21.65 -17.07
C SER A 464 -1.44 -20.24 -16.97
N THR A 465 -2.20 -19.82 -17.97
CA THR A 465 -2.91 -18.53 -17.93
C THR A 465 -3.87 -18.44 -16.74
N THR A 466 -4.52 -19.56 -16.40
CA THR A 466 -5.47 -19.60 -15.28
C THR A 466 -4.74 -19.49 -13.94
N SER A 467 -3.62 -20.20 -13.74
CA SER A 467 -2.85 -20.13 -12.50
C SER A 467 -2.24 -18.74 -12.31
N ARG A 468 -1.71 -18.12 -13.37
CA ARG A 468 -1.22 -16.73 -13.31
C ARG A 468 -2.30 -15.72 -12.98
N ALA A 469 -3.49 -15.88 -13.57
CA ALA A 469 -4.61 -14.99 -13.28
C ALA A 469 -5.08 -15.12 -11.82
N ALA A 470 -5.09 -16.32 -11.27
CA ALA A 470 -5.42 -16.57 -9.87
C ALA A 470 -4.37 -15.97 -8.93
N GLU A 471 -3.08 -16.19 -9.21
CA GLU A 471 -1.94 -15.62 -8.47
C GLU A 471 -2.02 -14.10 -8.42
N ASN A 472 -2.13 -13.47 -9.58
CA ASN A 472 -2.12 -12.01 -9.69
C ASN A 472 -3.41 -11.34 -9.14
N ALA A 473 -4.40 -12.10 -8.70
CA ALA A 473 -5.66 -11.63 -8.15
C ALA A 473 -5.88 -12.01 -6.67
N ASP A 474 -4.96 -12.72 -6.03
CA ASP A 474 -5.12 -13.21 -4.65
C ASP A 474 -4.92 -12.13 -3.57
N GLY A 475 -4.39 -10.97 -3.96
CA GLY A 475 -4.28 -9.80 -3.09
C GLY A 475 -2.98 -9.73 -2.29
N ASP A 476 -2.03 -10.60 -2.59
CA ASP A 476 -0.68 -10.51 -2.03
C ASP A 476 0.25 -9.63 -2.90
N TYR A 477 1.54 -9.57 -2.59
CA TYR A 477 2.50 -8.69 -3.26
C TYR A 477 3.52 -9.45 -4.12
N TYR A 478 3.27 -10.72 -4.39
CA TYR A 478 3.96 -11.49 -5.42
C TYR A 478 3.08 -11.55 -6.67
N PHE A 479 3.67 -11.34 -7.82
CA PHE A 479 3.02 -11.42 -9.13
C PHE A 479 3.86 -12.26 -10.07
N CYS A 480 3.21 -12.87 -11.05
CA CYS A 480 3.92 -13.61 -12.07
C CYS A 480 3.42 -13.37 -13.51
N ALA A 481 4.34 -13.40 -14.45
CA ALA A 481 4.09 -13.24 -15.88
C ALA A 481 4.85 -14.26 -16.71
N ALA A 482 4.23 -14.77 -17.77
CA ALA A 482 4.90 -15.62 -18.74
C ALA A 482 5.41 -14.85 -19.95
N GLN A 483 4.77 -13.73 -20.28
CA GLN A 483 5.07 -12.93 -21.47
C GLN A 483 5.14 -11.46 -21.12
N GLY A 484 6.01 -10.71 -21.82
CA GLY A 484 6.16 -9.27 -21.62
C GLY A 484 4.85 -8.47 -21.75
N SER A 485 3.91 -8.94 -22.57
CA SER A 485 2.60 -8.31 -22.75
C SER A 485 1.74 -8.31 -21.48
N GLU A 486 1.97 -9.23 -20.54
CA GLU A 486 1.25 -9.31 -19.26
C GLU A 486 1.79 -8.25 -18.26
N LEU A 487 3.08 -7.89 -18.36
CA LEU A 487 3.76 -7.01 -17.41
C LEU A 487 3.10 -5.63 -17.29
N ALA A 488 2.53 -5.08 -18.35
CA ALA A 488 1.91 -3.76 -18.32
C ALA A 488 0.72 -3.70 -17.33
N ASN A 489 -0.08 -4.73 -17.28
CA ASN A 489 -1.20 -4.81 -16.35
C ASN A 489 -0.71 -5.12 -14.94
N ILE A 490 0.29 -5.99 -14.81
CA ILE A 490 0.87 -6.36 -13.51
C ILE A 490 1.49 -5.15 -12.82
N PHE A 491 2.35 -4.38 -13.50
CA PHE A 491 2.92 -3.17 -12.92
C PHE A 491 1.86 -2.14 -12.50
N LYS A 492 0.82 -1.96 -13.32
CA LYS A 492 -0.30 -1.06 -12.96
C LYS A 492 -1.06 -1.56 -11.75
N THR A 493 -1.36 -2.87 -11.69
CA THR A 493 -2.05 -3.48 -10.54
C THR A 493 -1.21 -3.35 -9.28
N ALA A 494 0.07 -3.71 -9.35
CA ALA A 494 1.00 -3.62 -8.25
C ALA A 494 1.11 -2.20 -7.67
N VAL A 495 1.27 -1.19 -8.52
CA VAL A 495 1.33 0.22 -8.07
C VAL A 495 -0.04 0.70 -7.58
N ALA A 496 -1.13 0.31 -8.25
CA ALA A 496 -2.48 0.65 -7.80
C ALA A 496 -2.75 0.08 -6.41
N GLN A 497 -2.41 -1.16 -6.14
CA GLN A 497 -2.61 -1.82 -4.84
C GLN A 497 -1.92 -1.07 -3.69
N VAL A 498 -0.78 -0.44 -3.96
CA VAL A 498 -0.03 0.34 -2.95
C VAL A 498 -0.50 1.78 -2.83
N SER A 499 -0.77 2.43 -3.98
CA SER A 499 -1.22 3.82 -4.00
C SER A 499 -2.64 3.98 -3.47
N THR A 500 -3.40 2.90 -3.49
CA THR A 500 -4.83 2.87 -3.22
C THR A 500 -5.16 2.09 -1.95
N GLY A 501 -4.29 2.07 -0.96
CA GLY A 501 -4.54 1.43 0.33
C GLY A 501 -5.90 1.84 0.95
N VAL A 502 -6.32 1.10 1.96
CA VAL A 502 -7.54 1.43 2.72
C VAL A 502 -7.35 2.74 3.47
N ARG A 503 -8.32 3.62 3.37
CA ARG A 503 -8.33 4.89 4.11
C ARG A 503 -9.73 5.26 4.58
N LEU A 504 -9.80 5.91 5.72
CA LEU A 504 -11.05 6.53 6.17
C LEU A 504 -11.42 7.69 5.24
N VAL A 505 -12.69 7.77 4.89
CA VAL A 505 -13.24 8.79 3.99
C VAL A 505 -14.50 9.42 4.56
N LYS A 506 -14.66 10.71 4.35
CA LYS A 506 -15.91 11.40 4.69
C LYS A 506 -16.89 11.29 3.53
N LEU A 507 -17.95 10.53 3.73
CA LEU A 507 -18.99 10.36 2.71
C LEU A 507 -19.83 11.62 2.54
N PRO A 508 -20.35 11.90 1.31
CA PRO A 508 -21.38 12.89 1.08
C PRO A 508 -22.65 12.52 1.86
N GLN A 509 -23.25 13.51 2.50
CA GLN A 509 -24.51 13.38 3.24
C GLN A 509 -25.72 13.65 2.35
#